data_757c7775f6341ffda1ce854ab09e0e9b
#
_entry.id   757c7775f6341ffda1ce854ab09e0e9b
#
_cell.length_a   1.000
_cell.length_b   1.000
_cell.length_c   1.000
_cell.angle_alpha   90.00
_cell.angle_beta   90.00
_cell.angle_gamma   90.00
#
_symmetry.space_group_name_H-M   'P 1'
#
loop_
_entity.id
_entity.type
_entity.pdbx_description
1 polymer ?
#
loop_
_entity_poly.entity_id
_entity_poly.type
_entity_poly.pdbx_seq_one_letter_code
_entity_poly.pdbx_strand_id
1 'polypeptide(L)'
;MAYKMLMRRTLTHPFHLLFLVSALVLTSLLSSCYVAHYRPHAAYQYSERQIDSLSFFSSHHYTNNYNFIVKADSLSLLRQMPEEYLGGMQTDSFTVRKGDHLVVADIRMVPTDKVDSVWVQLGNDNSQFGWTRETRMLPCVMPDDPISQFISAFSNTHVIVFLVVIAIIAASYLLWSIRKHQAHLVHFNDIESFYPTLLCLIVASSATLYASLQTFAPQMWVHFYYHPTLNPFSVPFPLGIFLVSVWVMLIVGLAAVDDVRHHLPLGEATLYLGGLAAVCAVCYIVFSVTTLYYVGYLLLAAYVFAALRRYFRHTRARYICGNCGAILRKK
;
A
#
# COMPACT_ATOMS: atom_id res chain seq x y z
N MET A 1 -43.27 25.20 1.97
CA MET A 1 -43.01 23.79 2.39
C MET A 1 -41.77 23.18 1.74
N ALA A 2 -41.40 23.57 0.52
CA ALA A 2 -40.18 23.07 -0.21
C ALA A 2 -38.83 23.45 0.43
N TYR A 3 -38.74 24.60 1.09
CA TYR A 3 -37.49 25.06 1.70
C TYR A 3 -37.00 24.19 2.89
N LYS A 4 -37.92 23.58 3.63
CA LYS A 4 -37.59 22.67 4.74
C LYS A 4 -37.09 21.29 4.30
N MET A 5 -37.41 20.89 3.06
CA MET A 5 -36.97 19.60 2.49
C MET A 5 -35.54 19.68 1.90
N LEU A 6 -35.17 20.84 1.34
CA LEU A 6 -33.82 21.03 0.79
C LEU A 6 -32.74 21.14 1.90
N MET A 7 -33.11 21.74 3.03
CA MET A 7 -32.19 21.87 4.18
C MET A 7 -31.95 20.54 4.95
N ARG A 8 -32.87 19.57 4.84
CA ARG A 8 -32.70 18.24 5.45
C ARG A 8 -31.72 17.34 4.67
N ARG A 9 -31.58 17.52 3.35
CA ARG A 9 -30.65 16.71 2.52
C ARG A 9 -29.19 17.08 2.68
N THR A 10 -28.87 18.32 2.99
CA THR A 10 -27.48 18.77 3.18
C THR A 10 -26.91 18.46 4.57
N LEU A 11 -27.77 18.16 5.56
CA LEU A 11 -27.34 17.85 6.93
C LEU A 11 -27.04 16.37 7.18
N THR A 12 -27.46 15.46 6.29
CA THR A 12 -27.25 14.02 6.49
C THR A 12 -25.87 13.54 6.04
N HIS A 13 -25.24 14.22 5.08
CA HIS A 13 -23.91 13.86 4.59
C HIS A 13 -22.78 13.94 5.62
N PRO A 14 -22.68 14.98 6.47
CA PRO A 14 -21.60 15.02 7.47
C PRO A 14 -21.80 13.96 8.57
N PHE A 15 -23.02 13.56 8.88
CA PHE A 15 -23.29 12.50 9.87
C PHE A 15 -22.85 11.11 9.39
N HIS A 16 -23.07 10.78 8.12
CA HIS A 16 -22.60 9.51 7.55
C HIS A 16 -21.07 9.46 7.45
N LEU A 17 -20.45 10.57 7.09
CA LEU A 17 -18.98 10.68 7.09
C LEU A 17 -18.41 10.55 8.50
N LEU A 18 -19.03 11.23 9.48
CA LEU A 18 -18.63 11.15 10.88
C LEU A 18 -18.82 9.74 11.45
N PHE A 19 -19.90 9.06 11.08
CA PHE A 19 -20.17 7.68 11.46
C PHE A 19 -19.17 6.71 10.83
N LEU A 20 -18.84 6.86 9.54
CA LEU A 20 -17.81 6.06 8.85
C LEU A 20 -16.43 6.28 9.48
N VAL A 21 -16.06 7.52 9.75
CA VAL A 21 -14.80 7.84 10.41
C VAL A 21 -14.75 7.27 11.83
N SER A 22 -15.84 7.39 12.60
CA SER A 22 -15.91 6.82 13.95
C SER A 22 -15.88 5.29 13.94
N ALA A 23 -16.56 4.64 13.00
CA ALA A 23 -16.51 3.19 12.83
C ALA A 23 -15.11 2.71 12.44
N LEU A 24 -14.41 3.46 11.59
CA LEU A 24 -13.06 3.13 11.15
C LEU A 24 -12.01 3.36 12.26
N VAL A 25 -12.18 4.42 13.05
CA VAL A 25 -11.37 4.65 14.27
C VAL A 25 -11.63 3.54 15.28
N LEU A 26 -12.89 3.12 15.46
CA LEU A 26 -13.24 2.04 16.38
C LEU A 26 -12.65 0.70 15.93
N THR A 27 -12.68 0.37 14.63
CA THR A 27 -12.06 -0.85 14.09
C THR A 27 -10.54 -0.82 14.20
N SER A 28 -9.90 0.35 14.01
CA SER A 28 -8.45 0.49 14.20
C SER A 28 -8.05 0.36 15.68
N LEU A 29 -8.88 0.82 16.61
CA LEU A 29 -8.67 0.64 18.05
C LEU A 29 -8.86 -0.82 18.48
N LEU A 30 -9.77 -1.56 17.85
CA LEU A 30 -10.02 -2.97 18.14
C LEU A 30 -8.90 -3.88 17.58
N SER A 31 -8.25 -3.51 16.48
CA SER A 31 -7.10 -4.24 15.94
C SER A 31 -5.82 -4.06 16.78
N SER A 32 -5.79 -3.08 17.69
CA SER A 32 -4.70 -2.85 18.65
C SER A 32 -4.55 -3.96 19.70
N CYS A 33 -5.52 -4.86 19.85
CA CYS A 33 -5.43 -5.97 20.83
C CYS A 33 -4.48 -7.10 20.43
N TYR A 34 -3.87 -7.06 19.24
CA TYR A 34 -2.96 -8.12 18.78
C TYR A 34 -1.47 -7.75 18.90
N VAL A 35 -1.15 -6.59 19.43
CA VAL A 35 0.23 -6.25 19.76
C VAL A 35 0.54 -6.84 21.12
N ALA A 36 1.21 -7.99 21.14
CA ALA A 36 1.87 -8.47 22.34
C ALA A 36 2.73 -7.32 22.89
N HIS A 37 2.34 -6.74 24.00
CA HIS A 37 3.11 -5.74 24.71
C HIS A 37 4.43 -6.39 25.11
N TYR A 38 5.45 -6.19 24.31
CA TYR A 38 6.82 -6.40 24.75
C TYR A 38 7.12 -5.30 25.78
N ARG A 39 6.78 -5.59 27.04
CA ARG A 39 7.25 -4.78 28.16
C ARG A 39 8.73 -5.12 28.35
N PRO A 40 9.63 -4.16 28.29
CA PRO A 40 11.00 -4.39 28.76
C PRO A 40 10.92 -4.53 30.27
N HIS A 41 10.76 -5.77 30.75
CA HIS A 41 10.96 -6.07 32.15
C HIS A 41 12.46 -6.19 32.43
N ALA A 42 12.93 -5.37 33.38
CA ALA A 42 14.11 -5.51 34.20
C ALA A 42 15.30 -6.21 33.56
N ALA A 43 16.47 -5.61 33.67
CA ALA A 43 17.79 -6.10 33.26
C ALA A 43 17.89 -7.65 33.15
N TYR A 44 17.32 -8.20 32.07
CA TYR A 44 17.62 -9.58 31.68
C TYR A 44 19.03 -9.57 31.11
N GLN A 45 19.91 -10.30 31.73
CA GLN A 45 21.15 -10.72 31.09
C GLN A 45 20.74 -11.64 29.94
N TYR A 46 20.70 -11.09 28.74
CA TYR A 46 20.49 -11.88 27.52
C TYR A 46 21.61 -12.92 27.43
N SER A 47 21.27 -14.17 27.16
CA SER A 47 22.28 -15.16 26.82
C SER A 47 22.96 -14.76 25.49
N GLU A 48 24.21 -15.19 25.29
CA GLU A 48 24.93 -14.91 24.02
C GLU A 48 24.07 -15.25 22.77
N ARG A 49 23.35 -16.38 22.79
CA ARG A 49 22.44 -16.78 21.74
C ARG A 49 21.28 -15.79 21.50
N GLN A 50 20.80 -15.14 22.55
CA GLN A 50 19.74 -14.11 22.41
C GLN A 50 20.30 -12.82 21.86
N ILE A 51 21.53 -12.45 22.22
CA ILE A 51 22.22 -11.28 21.67
C ILE A 51 22.52 -11.52 20.18
N ASP A 52 22.99 -12.70 19.82
CA ASP A 52 23.24 -13.08 18.43
C ASP A 52 21.95 -13.08 17.59
N SER A 53 20.86 -13.62 18.14
CA SER A 53 19.56 -13.60 17.49
C SER A 53 19.00 -12.18 17.30
N LEU A 54 19.17 -11.29 18.28
CA LEU A 54 18.75 -9.89 18.20
C LEU A 54 19.60 -9.11 17.20
N SER A 55 20.91 -9.36 17.16
CA SER A 55 21.81 -8.72 16.18
C SER A 55 21.50 -9.20 14.76
N PHE A 56 21.24 -10.48 14.58
CA PHE A 56 20.80 -11.07 13.31
C PHE A 56 19.49 -10.45 12.86
N PHE A 57 18.46 -10.39 13.71
CA PHE A 57 17.16 -9.80 13.41
C PHE A 57 17.28 -8.35 12.97
N SER A 58 18.15 -7.57 13.59
CA SER A 58 18.32 -6.16 13.23
C SER A 58 18.86 -5.94 11.80
N SER A 59 19.62 -6.90 11.29
CA SER A 59 20.24 -6.83 9.95
C SER A 59 19.48 -7.61 8.88
N HIS A 60 18.82 -8.72 9.24
CA HIS A 60 18.17 -9.64 8.29
C HIS A 60 16.64 -9.59 8.32
N HIS A 61 16.04 -8.98 9.38
CA HIS A 61 14.59 -8.75 9.53
C HIS A 61 13.73 -10.01 9.73
N TYR A 62 14.28 -11.20 9.86
CA TYR A 62 13.58 -12.44 10.18
C TYR A 62 14.34 -13.24 11.27
N THR A 63 13.69 -14.21 11.88
CA THR A 63 14.23 -15.06 12.94
C THR A 63 13.74 -16.49 12.78
N ASN A 64 14.15 -17.37 13.70
CA ASN A 64 13.56 -18.71 13.81
C ASN A 64 12.04 -18.61 13.99
N ASN A 65 11.31 -19.56 13.43
CA ASN A 65 9.85 -19.63 13.34
C ASN A 65 9.21 -18.55 12.44
N TYR A 66 10.01 -17.89 11.60
CA TYR A 66 9.46 -16.98 10.60
C TYR A 66 8.92 -17.76 9.40
N ASN A 67 7.74 -17.35 8.88
CA ASN A 67 7.07 -18.03 7.79
C ASN A 67 7.32 -17.34 6.45
N PHE A 68 7.66 -18.15 5.46
CA PHE A 68 7.84 -17.73 4.07
C PHE A 68 6.94 -18.54 3.14
N ILE A 69 6.65 -17.97 1.97
CA ILE A 69 6.08 -18.70 0.82
C ILE A 69 7.08 -18.65 -0.34
N VAL A 70 7.21 -19.77 -1.05
CA VAL A 70 8.05 -19.84 -2.25
C VAL A 70 7.39 -19.09 -3.40
N LYS A 71 8.07 -18.06 -3.92
CA LYS A 71 7.62 -17.26 -5.08
C LYS A 71 8.28 -17.70 -6.39
N ALA A 72 9.47 -18.30 -6.33
CA ALA A 72 10.16 -18.88 -7.49
C ALA A 72 9.50 -20.21 -7.92
N ASP A 73 9.75 -20.64 -9.14
CA ASP A 73 9.20 -21.91 -9.64
C ASP A 73 9.69 -23.11 -8.82
N SER A 74 10.93 -23.05 -8.32
CA SER A 74 11.52 -24.06 -7.45
C SER A 74 12.67 -23.52 -6.62
N LEU A 75 12.84 -24.09 -5.41
CA LEU A 75 13.98 -23.86 -4.53
C LEU A 75 14.50 -25.20 -4.06
N SER A 76 15.80 -25.49 -4.30
CA SER A 76 16.44 -26.72 -3.86
C SER A 76 17.01 -26.53 -2.45
N LEU A 77 16.70 -27.47 -1.57
CA LEU A 77 17.15 -27.52 -0.18
C LEU A 77 18.01 -28.76 0.02
N LEU A 78 19.16 -28.59 0.70
CA LEU A 78 20.10 -29.66 1.05
C LEU A 78 19.69 -30.34 2.34
N ARG A 79 19.70 -31.67 2.37
CA ARG A 79 19.39 -32.45 3.61
C ARG A 79 20.53 -32.43 4.60
N GLN A 80 21.76 -32.34 4.11
CA GLN A 80 22.98 -32.31 4.91
C GLN A 80 23.18 -30.95 5.57
N MET A 81 23.92 -30.96 6.67
CA MET A 81 24.34 -29.75 7.33
C MET A 81 25.34 -28.95 6.48
N PRO A 82 25.40 -27.62 6.65
CA PRO A 82 26.32 -26.78 5.90
C PRO A 82 27.78 -27.22 5.97
N GLU A 83 28.23 -27.67 7.14
CA GLU A 83 29.60 -28.13 7.39
C GLU A 83 29.93 -29.42 6.62
N GLU A 84 28.98 -30.34 6.51
CA GLU A 84 29.11 -31.58 5.74
C GLU A 84 29.18 -31.31 4.25
N TYR A 85 28.33 -30.37 3.77
CA TYR A 85 28.35 -29.94 2.37
C TYR A 85 29.69 -29.31 1.99
N LEU A 86 30.23 -28.42 2.87
CA LEU A 86 31.51 -27.77 2.64
C LEU A 86 32.70 -28.76 2.74
N GLY A 87 32.53 -29.80 3.52
CA GLY A 87 33.49 -30.92 3.67
C GLY A 87 33.54 -31.86 2.45
N GLY A 88 32.71 -31.66 1.42
CA GLY A 88 32.72 -32.43 0.19
C GLY A 88 31.98 -33.78 0.28
N MET A 89 31.09 -33.96 1.26
CA MET A 89 30.22 -35.15 1.34
C MET A 89 29.20 -35.15 0.20
N GLN A 90 28.78 -36.36 -0.21
CA GLN A 90 27.76 -36.53 -1.22
C GLN A 90 26.45 -35.89 -0.75
N THR A 91 25.91 -35.00 -1.58
CA THR A 91 24.75 -34.19 -1.25
C THR A 91 23.45 -34.83 -1.69
N ASP A 92 22.50 -34.96 -0.77
CA ASP A 92 21.11 -35.23 -1.06
C ASP A 92 20.31 -33.91 -0.97
N SER A 93 19.41 -33.70 -1.90
CA SER A 93 18.60 -32.50 -1.97
C SER A 93 17.16 -32.81 -2.36
N PHE A 94 16.24 -32.01 -1.88
CA PHE A 94 14.86 -32.00 -2.33
C PHE A 94 14.46 -30.60 -2.77
N THR A 95 13.42 -30.53 -3.57
CA THR A 95 12.98 -29.29 -4.18
C THR A 95 11.59 -28.93 -3.68
N VAL A 96 11.42 -27.71 -3.20
CA VAL A 96 10.13 -27.10 -2.91
C VAL A 96 9.68 -26.25 -4.09
N ARG A 97 8.37 -26.15 -4.30
CA ARG A 97 7.75 -25.50 -5.46
C ARG A 97 7.07 -24.20 -5.09
N LYS A 98 6.75 -23.43 -6.11
CA LYS A 98 5.99 -22.20 -5.96
C LYS A 98 4.68 -22.42 -5.21
N GLY A 99 4.46 -21.61 -4.17
CA GLY A 99 3.28 -21.68 -3.31
C GLY A 99 3.45 -22.55 -2.07
N ASP A 100 4.57 -23.30 -1.95
CA ASP A 100 4.84 -24.06 -0.75
C ASP A 100 5.14 -23.14 0.43
N HIS A 101 4.58 -23.46 1.59
CA HIS A 101 4.86 -22.77 2.85
C HIS A 101 6.13 -23.31 3.48
N LEU A 102 6.95 -22.41 3.95
CA LEU A 102 8.23 -22.74 4.59
C LEU A 102 8.34 -22.00 5.93
N VAL A 103 8.86 -22.69 6.92
CA VAL A 103 9.20 -22.13 8.24
C VAL A 103 10.71 -22.14 8.45
N VAL A 104 11.26 -21.08 8.98
CA VAL A 104 12.67 -21.01 9.40
C VAL A 104 12.83 -21.84 10.65
N ALA A 105 13.48 -23.01 10.53
CA ALA A 105 13.69 -23.93 11.66
C ALA A 105 14.97 -23.59 12.45
N ASP A 106 16.05 -23.26 11.72
CA ASP A 106 17.33 -22.88 12.36
C ASP A 106 18.13 -21.93 11.45
N ILE A 107 19.00 -21.13 12.04
CA ILE A 107 19.91 -20.21 11.34
C ILE A 107 21.32 -20.45 11.86
N ARG A 108 22.27 -20.67 10.96
CA ARG A 108 23.67 -20.89 11.30
C ARG A 108 24.60 -19.95 10.58
N MET A 109 25.54 -19.42 11.33
CA MET A 109 26.66 -18.66 10.79
C MET A 109 27.83 -19.62 10.52
N VAL A 110 28.22 -19.76 9.26
CA VAL A 110 29.33 -20.62 8.80
C VAL A 110 30.40 -19.73 8.16
N PRO A 111 31.33 -19.18 8.97
CA PRO A 111 32.35 -18.25 8.47
C PRO A 111 33.32 -18.87 7.46
N THR A 112 33.38 -20.19 7.37
CA THR A 112 34.22 -20.94 6.43
C THR A 112 33.67 -20.94 5.00
N ASP A 113 32.38 -20.64 4.81
CA ASP A 113 31.77 -20.48 3.50
C ASP A 113 32.13 -19.12 2.92
N LYS A 114 32.91 -19.11 1.82
CA LYS A 114 33.34 -17.90 1.11
C LYS A 114 32.23 -17.25 0.27
N VAL A 115 31.14 -17.97 0.02
CA VAL A 115 30.02 -17.51 -0.82
C VAL A 115 28.98 -16.78 0.02
N ASP A 116 28.60 -17.38 1.15
CA ASP A 116 27.63 -16.83 2.06
C ASP A 116 27.81 -17.45 3.45
N SER A 117 28.02 -16.62 4.45
CA SER A 117 28.21 -17.08 5.83
C SER A 117 26.92 -17.48 6.52
N VAL A 118 25.74 -17.07 5.96
CA VAL A 118 24.45 -17.34 6.58
C VAL A 118 23.76 -18.52 5.89
N TRP A 119 23.50 -19.55 6.67
CA TRP A 119 22.77 -20.73 6.26
C TRP A 119 21.48 -20.85 7.03
N VAL A 120 20.39 -21.11 6.32
CA VAL A 120 19.04 -21.18 6.87
C VAL A 120 18.48 -22.57 6.66
N GLN A 121 18.00 -23.18 7.74
CA GLN A 121 17.23 -24.40 7.68
C GLN A 121 15.75 -24.08 7.50
N LEU A 122 15.16 -24.62 6.48
CA LEU A 122 13.75 -24.43 6.14
C LEU A 122 13.01 -25.75 6.29
N GLY A 123 11.86 -25.71 6.96
CA GLY A 123 10.93 -26.84 7.03
C GLY A 123 9.71 -26.56 6.16
N ASN A 124 9.19 -27.58 5.49
CA ASN A 124 7.95 -27.52 4.74
C ASN A 124 6.80 -28.21 5.48
N ASP A 125 5.56 -28.09 4.98
CA ASP A 125 4.36 -28.71 5.56
C ASP A 125 4.43 -30.25 5.61
N ASN A 126 5.30 -30.87 4.80
CA ASN A 126 5.52 -32.31 4.78
C ASN A 126 6.55 -32.77 5.83
N SER A 127 6.90 -31.91 6.80
CA SER A 127 7.90 -32.19 7.83
C SER A 127 9.29 -32.55 7.28
N GLN A 128 9.61 -32.05 6.07
CA GLN A 128 10.95 -32.16 5.50
C GLN A 128 11.74 -30.91 5.84
N PHE A 129 12.98 -31.08 6.28
CA PHE A 129 13.89 -30.00 6.62
C PHE A 129 15.09 -30.00 5.67
N GLY A 130 15.51 -28.82 5.26
CA GLY A 130 16.70 -28.70 4.42
C GLY A 130 17.37 -27.36 4.57
N TRP A 131 18.67 -27.32 4.23
CA TRP A 131 19.52 -26.15 4.36
C TRP A 131 19.70 -25.45 3.01
N THR A 132 19.78 -24.14 3.08
CA THR A 132 20.16 -23.31 1.93
C THR A 132 20.87 -22.05 2.40
N ARG A 133 21.67 -21.45 1.50
CA ARG A 133 22.26 -20.15 1.75
C ARG A 133 21.21 -19.04 1.71
N GLU A 134 21.34 -18.04 2.56
CA GLU A 134 20.42 -16.91 2.61
C GLU A 134 20.34 -16.18 1.27
N THR A 135 21.48 -15.89 0.64
CA THR A 135 21.54 -15.22 -0.65
C THR A 135 20.82 -15.96 -1.77
N ARG A 136 20.69 -17.29 -1.65
CA ARG A 136 19.91 -18.12 -2.58
C ARG A 136 18.44 -18.18 -2.21
N MET A 137 18.14 -18.13 -0.93
CA MET A 137 16.77 -18.20 -0.40
C MET A 137 15.98 -16.92 -0.66
N LEU A 138 16.49 -15.76 -0.23
CA LEU A 138 15.74 -14.50 -0.22
C LEU A 138 15.14 -14.09 -1.58
N PRO A 139 15.84 -14.29 -2.73
CA PRO A 139 15.25 -14.03 -4.04
C PRO A 139 14.10 -14.98 -4.40
N CYS A 140 14.03 -16.18 -3.78
CA CYS A 140 13.09 -17.23 -4.11
C CYS A 140 11.86 -17.26 -3.21
N VAL A 141 11.88 -16.55 -2.09
CA VAL A 141 10.79 -16.55 -1.11
C VAL A 141 10.21 -15.16 -0.88
N MET A 142 9.07 -15.09 -0.23
CA MET A 142 8.46 -13.86 0.30
C MET A 142 7.82 -14.17 1.65
N PRO A 143 7.66 -13.17 2.53
CA PRO A 143 6.95 -13.34 3.80
C PRO A 143 5.54 -13.90 3.60
N ASP A 144 5.13 -14.82 4.47
CA ASP A 144 3.79 -15.39 4.48
C ASP A 144 2.81 -14.44 5.19
N ASP A 145 2.60 -13.28 4.58
CA ASP A 145 1.67 -12.27 5.04
C ASP A 145 0.96 -11.64 3.84
N PRO A 146 -0.37 -11.44 3.88
CA PRO A 146 -1.13 -10.89 2.75
C PRO A 146 -0.62 -9.53 2.26
N ILE A 147 -0.14 -8.66 3.17
CA ILE A 147 0.37 -7.33 2.81
C ILE A 147 1.72 -7.46 2.07
N SER A 148 2.61 -8.32 2.58
CA SER A 148 3.91 -8.59 1.95
C SER A 148 3.77 -9.25 0.59
N GLN A 149 2.82 -10.19 0.47
CA GLN A 149 2.47 -10.83 -0.80
C GLN A 149 1.92 -9.80 -1.81
N PHE A 150 1.04 -8.91 -1.35
CA PHE A 150 0.52 -7.81 -2.18
C PHE A 150 1.65 -6.90 -2.65
N ILE A 151 2.54 -6.45 -1.75
CA ILE A 151 3.71 -5.63 -2.09
C ILE A 151 4.60 -6.36 -3.11
N SER A 152 4.87 -7.65 -2.90
CA SER A 152 5.69 -8.47 -3.80
C SER A 152 5.05 -8.60 -5.19
N ALA A 153 3.73 -8.82 -5.25
CA ALA A 153 3.00 -8.92 -6.51
C ALA A 153 3.03 -7.61 -7.31
N PHE A 154 2.82 -6.47 -6.64
CA PHE A 154 2.85 -5.16 -7.29
C PHE A 154 4.26 -4.64 -7.57
N SER A 155 5.28 -5.15 -6.89
CA SER A 155 6.68 -4.85 -7.19
C SER A 155 7.21 -5.61 -8.41
N ASN A 156 6.49 -6.60 -8.91
CA ASN A 156 6.89 -7.36 -10.08
C ASN A 156 6.75 -6.50 -11.35
N THR A 157 7.87 -6.24 -12.02
CA THR A 157 7.92 -5.42 -13.24
C THR A 157 6.98 -5.92 -14.34
N HIS A 158 6.81 -7.23 -14.48
CA HIS A 158 5.91 -7.82 -15.48
C HIS A 158 4.44 -7.48 -15.20
N VAL A 159 4.03 -7.48 -13.92
CA VAL A 159 2.67 -7.10 -13.52
C VAL A 159 2.42 -5.61 -13.77
N ILE A 160 3.40 -4.75 -13.46
CA ILE A 160 3.32 -3.31 -13.73
C ILE A 160 3.16 -3.05 -15.23
N VAL A 161 4.00 -3.67 -16.07
CA VAL A 161 3.90 -3.53 -17.54
C VAL A 161 2.53 -4.01 -18.04
N PHE A 162 2.04 -5.15 -17.54
CA PHE A 162 0.73 -5.67 -17.90
C PHE A 162 -0.41 -4.72 -17.51
N LEU A 163 -0.37 -4.14 -16.30
CA LEU A 163 -1.35 -3.15 -15.85
C LEU A 163 -1.30 -1.88 -16.71
N VAL A 164 -0.12 -1.41 -17.09
CA VAL A 164 0.05 -0.26 -17.99
C VAL A 164 -0.57 -0.53 -19.36
N VAL A 165 -0.33 -1.72 -19.93
CA VAL A 165 -0.91 -2.14 -21.22
C VAL A 165 -2.45 -2.19 -21.14
N ILE A 166 -3.00 -2.81 -20.07
CA ILE A 166 -4.47 -2.83 -19.86
C ILE A 166 -5.02 -1.40 -19.72
N ALA A 167 -4.35 -0.54 -18.96
CA ALA A 167 -4.78 0.85 -18.80
C ALA A 167 -4.80 1.61 -20.12
N ILE A 168 -3.81 1.41 -20.99
CA ILE A 168 -3.76 2.01 -22.33
C ILE A 168 -4.91 1.48 -23.22
N ILE A 169 -5.16 0.18 -23.22
CA ILE A 169 -6.26 -0.44 -23.98
C ILE A 169 -7.61 0.08 -23.48
N ALA A 170 -7.83 0.11 -22.17
CA ALA A 170 -9.04 0.62 -21.55
C ALA A 170 -9.26 2.12 -21.89
N ALA A 171 -8.23 2.94 -21.77
CA ALA A 171 -8.28 4.36 -22.14
C ALA A 171 -8.58 4.56 -23.63
N SER A 172 -7.95 3.77 -24.50
CA SER A 172 -8.19 3.82 -25.95
C SER A 172 -9.62 3.43 -26.31
N TYR A 173 -10.14 2.36 -25.69
CA TYR A 173 -11.53 1.93 -25.85
C TYR A 173 -12.51 2.99 -25.36
N LEU A 174 -12.22 3.61 -24.22
CA LEU A 174 -13.03 4.67 -23.63
C LEU A 174 -13.09 5.90 -24.54
N LEU A 175 -11.94 6.35 -25.06
CA LEU A 175 -11.85 7.44 -26.01
C LEU A 175 -12.60 7.14 -27.32
N TRP A 176 -12.49 5.90 -27.81
CA TRP A 176 -13.22 5.48 -29.02
C TRP A 176 -14.74 5.45 -28.77
N SER A 177 -15.18 4.90 -27.62
CA SER A 177 -16.59 4.82 -27.24
C SER A 177 -17.22 6.22 -27.11
N ILE A 178 -16.50 7.16 -26.50
CA ILE A 178 -16.92 8.56 -26.36
C ILE A 178 -17.10 9.20 -27.71
N ARG A 179 -16.13 9.02 -28.65
CA ARG A 179 -16.20 9.59 -29.97
C ARG A 179 -17.33 9.00 -30.82
N LYS A 180 -17.60 7.68 -30.66
CA LYS A 180 -18.62 6.98 -31.47
C LYS A 180 -20.06 7.20 -31.01
N HIS A 181 -20.27 7.26 -29.68
CA HIS A 181 -21.61 7.31 -29.10
C HIS A 181 -22.04 8.70 -28.63
N GLN A 182 -21.25 9.77 -28.90
CA GLN A 182 -21.51 11.12 -28.39
C GLN A 182 -21.90 11.11 -26.90
N ALA A 183 -21.37 10.15 -26.15
CA ALA A 183 -21.61 10.07 -24.73
C ALA A 183 -21.15 11.39 -24.10
N HIS A 184 -22.04 12.07 -23.40
CA HIS A 184 -21.67 13.24 -22.61
C HIS A 184 -20.59 12.85 -21.65
N LEU A 185 -19.38 13.34 -21.88
CA LEU A 185 -18.28 13.26 -20.92
C LEU A 185 -18.69 14.10 -19.71
N VAL A 186 -19.09 13.41 -18.66
CA VAL A 186 -19.28 14.07 -17.37
C VAL A 186 -17.91 14.60 -16.94
N HIS A 187 -17.72 15.89 -17.07
CA HIS A 187 -16.49 16.57 -16.66
C HIS A 187 -16.38 16.53 -15.12
N PHE A 188 -15.17 16.51 -14.58
CA PHE A 188 -14.95 16.66 -13.13
C PHE A 188 -15.59 17.93 -12.53
N ASN A 189 -16.04 18.85 -13.39
CA ASN A 189 -16.75 20.08 -12.99
C ASN A 189 -18.28 19.91 -12.96
N ASP A 190 -18.83 18.85 -13.54
CA ASP A 190 -20.28 18.65 -13.66
C ASP A 190 -20.87 18.09 -12.37
N ILE A 191 -20.02 17.46 -11.54
CA ILE A 191 -20.36 17.08 -10.17
C ILE A 191 -19.86 18.17 -9.24
N GLU A 192 -20.76 18.82 -8.48
CA GLU A 192 -20.43 19.82 -7.47
C GLU A 192 -19.78 19.18 -6.24
N SER A 193 -18.82 18.28 -6.45
CA SER A 193 -18.13 17.55 -5.41
C SER A 193 -16.64 17.86 -5.39
N PHE A 194 -16.07 17.97 -4.20
CA PHE A 194 -14.63 18.12 -3.99
C PHE A 194 -13.93 16.78 -3.78
N TYR A 195 -14.64 15.69 -3.47
CA TYR A 195 -14.06 14.38 -3.16
C TYR A 195 -13.14 13.81 -4.26
N PRO A 196 -13.48 13.87 -5.57
CA PRO A 196 -12.58 13.40 -6.61
C PRO A 196 -11.24 14.16 -6.66
N THR A 197 -11.28 15.48 -6.50
CA THR A 197 -10.07 16.32 -6.46
C THR A 197 -9.24 16.02 -5.20
N LEU A 198 -9.90 15.83 -4.06
CA LEU A 198 -9.25 15.48 -2.79
C LEU A 198 -8.59 14.10 -2.88
N LEU A 199 -9.27 13.11 -3.51
CA LEU A 199 -8.70 11.78 -3.70
C LEU A 199 -7.42 11.85 -4.53
N CYS A 200 -7.43 12.54 -5.67
CA CYS A 200 -6.24 12.71 -6.50
C CYS A 200 -5.10 13.40 -5.74
N LEU A 201 -5.42 14.38 -4.89
CA LEU A 201 -4.42 15.09 -4.06
C LEU A 201 -3.81 14.15 -3.01
N ILE A 202 -4.62 13.33 -2.35
CA ILE A 202 -4.14 12.36 -1.35
C ILE A 202 -3.27 11.30 -2.03
N VAL A 203 -3.67 10.78 -3.20
CA VAL A 203 -2.87 9.83 -3.98
C VAL A 203 -1.52 10.43 -4.36
N ALA A 204 -1.48 11.67 -4.85
CA ALA A 204 -0.25 12.38 -5.17
C ALA A 204 0.66 12.55 -3.94
N SER A 205 0.09 12.93 -2.79
CA SER A 205 0.80 13.08 -1.52
C SER A 205 1.35 11.74 -1.03
N SER A 206 0.55 10.68 -1.08
CA SER A 206 0.96 9.33 -0.69
C SER A 206 2.08 8.79 -1.59
N ALA A 207 2.00 9.03 -2.90
CA ALA A 207 3.04 8.64 -3.85
C ALA A 207 4.38 9.35 -3.57
N THR A 208 4.33 10.65 -3.26
CA THR A 208 5.50 11.44 -2.86
C THR A 208 6.09 10.92 -1.55
N LEU A 209 5.26 10.63 -0.53
CA LEU A 209 5.71 10.05 0.74
C LEU A 209 6.35 8.68 0.54
N TYR A 210 5.75 7.82 -0.27
CA TYR A 210 6.29 6.50 -0.59
C TYR A 210 7.67 6.58 -1.25
N ALA A 211 7.82 7.42 -2.29
CA ALA A 211 9.10 7.62 -2.96
C ALA A 211 10.15 8.22 -2.01
N SER A 212 9.74 9.13 -1.11
CA SER A 212 10.61 9.70 -0.08
C SER A 212 11.09 8.65 0.92
N LEU A 213 10.20 7.75 1.37
CA LEU A 213 10.58 6.65 2.27
C LEU A 213 11.59 5.71 1.62
N GLN A 214 11.39 5.37 0.35
CA GLN A 214 12.34 4.52 -0.38
C GLN A 214 13.71 5.18 -0.56
N THR A 215 13.75 6.50 -0.73
CA THR A 215 15.00 7.24 -0.96
C THR A 215 15.76 7.50 0.34
N PHE A 216 15.04 7.93 1.40
CA PHE A 216 15.69 8.43 2.64
C PHE A 216 15.70 7.42 3.79
N ALA A 217 14.83 6.42 3.76
CA ALA A 217 14.70 5.44 4.83
C ALA A 217 14.40 4.02 4.29
N PRO A 218 15.24 3.47 3.38
CA PRO A 218 15.00 2.16 2.76
C PRO A 218 14.89 1.03 3.78
N GLN A 219 15.69 1.05 4.85
CA GLN A 219 15.66 0.03 5.90
C GLN A 219 14.31 -0.04 6.63
N MET A 220 13.65 1.11 6.80
CA MET A 220 12.33 1.17 7.41
C MET A 220 11.28 0.49 6.53
N TRP A 221 11.40 0.64 5.20
CA TRP A 221 10.53 -0.02 4.25
C TRP A 221 10.78 -1.53 4.19
N VAL A 222 12.05 -1.96 4.23
CA VAL A 222 12.41 -3.38 4.28
C VAL A 222 11.87 -4.01 5.55
N HIS A 223 12.04 -3.38 6.71
CA HIS A 223 11.47 -3.87 7.97
C HIS A 223 9.95 -4.00 7.90
N PHE A 224 9.25 -3.03 7.32
CA PHE A 224 7.80 -3.09 7.11
C PHE A 224 7.39 -4.22 6.17
N TYR A 225 8.17 -4.52 5.15
CA TYR A 225 7.91 -5.64 4.24
C TYR A 225 7.95 -6.99 4.95
N TYR A 226 8.87 -7.17 5.91
CA TYR A 226 8.93 -8.40 6.71
C TYR A 226 7.93 -8.42 7.88
N HIS A 227 7.57 -7.27 8.43
CA HIS A 227 6.66 -7.14 9.57
C HIS A 227 5.57 -6.12 9.29
N PRO A 228 4.67 -6.41 8.32
CA PRO A 228 3.64 -5.46 7.94
C PRO A 228 2.60 -5.29 9.06
N THR A 229 2.09 -4.07 9.18
CA THR A 229 1.01 -3.73 10.10
C THR A 229 0.12 -2.67 9.48
N LEU A 230 -1.17 -2.73 9.78
CA LEU A 230 -2.13 -1.70 9.40
C LEU A 230 -2.25 -0.59 10.45
N ASN A 231 -1.60 -0.76 11.61
CA ASN A 231 -1.63 0.22 12.70
C ASN A 231 -0.57 1.31 12.48
N PRO A 232 -0.95 2.57 12.17
CA PRO A 232 -0.01 3.64 11.92
C PRO A 232 0.76 4.09 13.17
N PHE A 233 0.29 3.72 14.37
CA PHE A 233 0.93 4.10 15.64
C PHE A 233 1.98 3.10 16.13
N SER A 234 2.05 1.90 15.51
CA SER A 234 3.03 0.87 15.86
C SER A 234 4.32 0.93 15.04
N VAL A 235 4.40 1.86 14.10
CA VAL A 235 5.54 2.02 13.18
C VAL A 235 6.24 3.36 13.42
N PRO A 236 7.49 3.54 12.94
CA PRO A 236 8.19 4.82 13.02
C PRO A 236 7.40 5.94 12.34
N PHE A 237 7.51 7.16 12.87
CA PHE A 237 6.70 8.33 12.49
C PHE A 237 6.57 8.56 10.97
N PRO A 238 7.63 8.52 10.14
CA PRO A 238 7.48 8.75 8.69
C PRO A 238 6.61 7.68 8.01
N LEU A 239 6.77 6.42 8.40
CA LEU A 239 5.96 5.32 7.90
C LEU A 239 4.52 5.38 8.43
N GLY A 240 4.33 5.84 9.68
CA GLY A 240 3.02 6.10 10.26
C GLY A 240 2.22 7.12 9.46
N ILE A 241 2.85 8.23 9.04
CA ILE A 241 2.20 9.24 8.17
C ILE A 241 1.79 8.61 6.83
N PHE A 242 2.64 7.76 6.24
CA PHE A 242 2.31 7.05 5.01
C PHE A 242 1.09 6.14 5.21
N LEU A 243 1.04 5.33 6.28
CA LEU A 243 -0.11 4.47 6.57
C LEU A 243 -1.40 5.28 6.83
N VAL A 244 -1.32 6.40 7.55
CA VAL A 244 -2.45 7.32 7.72
C VAL A 244 -2.92 7.84 6.35
N SER A 245 -2.01 8.21 5.45
CA SER A 245 -2.39 8.67 4.11
C SER A 245 -3.11 7.58 3.30
N VAL A 246 -2.72 6.31 3.45
CA VAL A 246 -3.42 5.16 2.84
C VAL A 246 -4.83 5.00 3.41
N TRP A 247 -4.99 5.10 4.73
CA TRP A 247 -6.32 5.05 5.35
C TRP A 247 -7.23 6.20 4.90
N VAL A 248 -6.69 7.43 4.85
CA VAL A 248 -7.43 8.60 4.35
C VAL A 248 -7.80 8.42 2.88
N MET A 249 -6.91 7.85 2.05
CA MET A 249 -7.18 7.54 0.65
C MET A 249 -8.37 6.55 0.50
N LEU A 250 -8.43 5.51 1.33
CA LEU A 250 -9.56 4.57 1.34
C LEU A 250 -10.87 5.25 1.74
N ILE A 251 -10.86 6.06 2.80
CA ILE A 251 -12.06 6.78 3.28
C ILE A 251 -12.58 7.75 2.21
N VAL A 252 -11.69 8.57 1.65
CA VAL A 252 -12.07 9.56 0.62
C VAL A 252 -12.46 8.87 -0.68
N GLY A 253 -11.83 7.73 -1.01
CA GLY A 253 -12.21 6.90 -2.15
C GLY A 253 -13.63 6.38 -2.02
N LEU A 254 -14.00 5.81 -0.87
CA LEU A 254 -15.37 5.38 -0.60
C LEU A 254 -16.37 6.54 -0.64
N ALA A 255 -16.01 7.69 -0.06
CA ALA A 255 -16.86 8.89 -0.12
C ALA A 255 -17.04 9.39 -1.56
N ALA A 256 -16.00 9.33 -2.40
CA ALA A 256 -16.08 9.70 -3.80
C ALA A 256 -16.98 8.73 -4.60
N VAL A 257 -16.90 7.42 -4.33
CA VAL A 257 -17.78 6.43 -4.96
C VAL A 257 -19.24 6.65 -4.57
N ASP A 258 -19.51 6.87 -3.28
CA ASP A 258 -20.85 7.11 -2.78
C ASP A 258 -21.45 8.40 -3.40
N ASP A 259 -20.70 9.47 -3.40
CA ASP A 259 -21.11 10.75 -3.95
C ASP A 259 -21.41 10.69 -5.46
N VAL A 260 -20.55 10.04 -6.24
CA VAL A 260 -20.74 9.82 -7.67
C VAL A 260 -22.01 8.98 -7.96
N ARG A 261 -22.23 7.92 -7.18
CA ARG A 261 -23.41 7.05 -7.34
C ARG A 261 -24.72 7.75 -7.00
N HIS A 262 -24.69 8.75 -6.12
CA HIS A 262 -25.87 9.56 -5.81
C HIS A 262 -26.21 10.60 -6.88
N HIS A 263 -25.22 11.04 -7.65
CA HIS A 263 -25.42 12.10 -8.66
C HIS A 263 -25.59 11.58 -10.08
N LEU A 264 -25.08 10.38 -10.38
CA LEU A 264 -25.07 9.84 -11.75
C LEU A 264 -25.77 8.48 -11.84
N PRO A 265 -26.42 8.16 -12.98
CA PRO A 265 -26.91 6.82 -13.27
C PRO A 265 -25.72 5.82 -13.35
N LEU A 266 -26.01 4.54 -13.10
CA LEU A 266 -24.96 3.50 -12.97
C LEU A 266 -23.96 3.47 -14.14
N GLY A 267 -24.43 3.63 -15.39
CA GLY A 267 -23.55 3.62 -16.56
C GLY A 267 -22.56 4.80 -16.59
N GLU A 268 -23.03 6.01 -16.30
CA GLU A 268 -22.20 7.21 -16.25
C GLU A 268 -21.30 7.22 -15.01
N ALA A 269 -21.81 6.73 -13.88
CA ALA A 269 -21.06 6.59 -12.65
C ALA A 269 -19.85 5.65 -12.80
N THR A 270 -20.02 4.49 -13.46
CA THR A 270 -18.91 3.57 -13.72
C THR A 270 -17.87 4.16 -14.66
N LEU A 271 -18.30 4.90 -15.68
CA LEU A 271 -17.39 5.59 -16.60
C LEU A 271 -16.61 6.69 -15.89
N TYR A 272 -17.27 7.48 -15.06
CA TYR A 272 -16.65 8.53 -14.25
C TYR A 272 -15.63 7.96 -13.25
N LEU A 273 -16.01 6.92 -12.50
CA LEU A 273 -15.12 6.27 -11.53
C LEU A 273 -13.93 5.61 -12.21
N GLY A 274 -14.12 5.00 -13.39
CA GLY A 274 -13.03 4.48 -14.21
C GLY A 274 -12.06 5.59 -14.67
N GLY A 275 -12.58 6.73 -15.09
CA GLY A 275 -11.79 7.92 -15.40
C GLY A 275 -11.04 8.48 -14.19
N LEU A 276 -11.70 8.55 -13.04
CA LEU A 276 -11.08 8.98 -11.77
C LEU A 276 -9.93 8.03 -11.36
N ALA A 277 -10.15 6.72 -11.44
CA ALA A 277 -9.12 5.73 -11.15
C ALA A 277 -7.92 5.87 -12.09
N ALA A 278 -8.14 6.12 -13.38
CA ALA A 278 -7.08 6.38 -14.35
C ALA A 278 -6.28 7.64 -14.01
N VAL A 279 -6.94 8.72 -13.61
CA VAL A 279 -6.28 9.97 -13.17
C VAL A 279 -5.48 9.73 -11.90
N CYS A 280 -6.01 8.99 -10.93
CA CYS A 280 -5.28 8.61 -9.72
C CYS A 280 -4.02 7.77 -10.05
N ALA A 281 -4.12 6.82 -10.98
CA ALA A 281 -2.97 6.03 -11.42
C ALA A 281 -1.90 6.91 -12.09
N VAL A 282 -2.28 7.84 -12.93
CA VAL A 282 -1.35 8.81 -13.54
C VAL A 282 -0.72 9.70 -12.47
N CYS A 283 -1.49 10.23 -11.53
CA CYS A 283 -0.96 10.99 -10.40
C CYS A 283 0.06 10.17 -9.60
N TYR A 284 -0.24 8.91 -9.27
CA TYR A 284 0.68 8.03 -8.56
C TYR A 284 2.01 7.88 -9.31
N ILE A 285 1.97 7.54 -10.60
CA ILE A 285 3.17 7.34 -11.42
C ILE A 285 3.98 8.64 -11.52
N VAL A 286 3.33 9.75 -11.88
CA VAL A 286 4.00 11.05 -12.05
C VAL A 286 4.67 11.48 -10.76
N PHE A 287 3.96 11.48 -9.62
CA PHE A 287 4.51 11.96 -8.36
C PHE A 287 5.54 10.99 -7.78
N SER A 288 5.39 9.67 -7.95
CA SER A 288 6.39 8.70 -7.53
C SER A 288 7.70 8.88 -8.30
N VAL A 289 7.64 8.95 -9.63
CA VAL A 289 8.85 9.09 -10.47
C VAL A 289 9.50 10.47 -10.30
N THR A 290 8.74 11.56 -10.34
CA THR A 290 9.31 12.91 -10.24
C THR A 290 9.90 13.22 -8.87
N THR A 291 9.43 12.55 -7.81
CA THR A 291 9.98 12.70 -6.46
C THR A 291 11.39 12.12 -6.35
N LEU A 292 11.71 11.06 -7.08
CA LEU A 292 13.08 10.52 -7.16
C LEU A 292 14.09 11.56 -7.67
N TYR A 293 13.63 12.51 -8.49
CA TYR A 293 14.43 13.63 -9.02
C TYR A 293 14.22 14.94 -8.24
N TYR A 294 13.61 14.90 -7.05
CA TYR A 294 13.26 16.06 -6.21
C TYR A 294 12.25 17.05 -6.82
N VAL A 295 11.93 16.93 -8.10
CA VAL A 295 10.95 17.79 -8.80
C VAL A 295 9.53 17.56 -8.27
N GLY A 296 9.24 16.34 -7.81
CA GLY A 296 7.93 15.96 -7.29
C GLY A 296 7.45 16.81 -6.11
N TYR A 297 8.36 17.30 -5.26
CA TYR A 297 8.00 18.18 -4.14
C TYR A 297 7.45 19.53 -4.60
N LEU A 298 8.09 20.12 -5.63
CA LEU A 298 7.62 21.38 -6.21
C LEU A 298 6.28 21.19 -6.92
N LEU A 299 6.13 20.10 -7.67
CA LEU A 299 4.88 19.73 -8.33
C LEU A 299 3.76 19.52 -7.30
N LEU A 300 4.05 18.84 -6.18
CA LEU A 300 3.07 18.62 -5.12
C LEU A 300 2.64 19.95 -4.51
N ALA A 301 3.57 20.84 -4.19
CA ALA A 301 3.25 22.16 -3.66
C ALA A 301 2.35 22.96 -4.63
N ALA A 302 2.67 22.95 -5.93
CA ALA A 302 1.85 23.57 -6.96
C ALA A 302 0.46 22.93 -7.07
N TYR A 303 0.37 21.61 -6.96
CA TYR A 303 -0.89 20.87 -7.02
C TYR A 303 -1.77 21.15 -5.79
N VAL A 304 -1.18 21.16 -4.58
CA VAL A 304 -1.87 21.54 -3.33
C VAL A 304 -2.43 22.97 -3.47
N PHE A 305 -1.62 23.91 -3.95
CA PHE A 305 -2.06 25.28 -4.17
C PHE A 305 -3.24 25.38 -5.14
N ALA A 306 -3.16 24.65 -6.26
CA ALA A 306 -4.25 24.59 -7.26
C ALA A 306 -5.53 23.99 -6.66
N ALA A 307 -5.41 22.89 -5.89
CA ALA A 307 -6.54 22.25 -5.22
C ALA A 307 -7.19 23.16 -4.18
N LEU A 308 -6.40 23.84 -3.36
CA LEU A 308 -6.89 24.83 -2.38
C LEU A 308 -7.60 26.00 -3.07
N ARG A 309 -7.00 26.53 -4.15
CA ARG A 309 -7.63 27.60 -4.94
C ARG A 309 -8.98 27.16 -5.51
N ARG A 310 -9.07 25.90 -5.97
CA ARG A 310 -10.34 25.32 -6.47
C ARG A 310 -11.34 25.19 -5.32
N TYR A 311 -10.94 24.67 -4.17
CA TYR A 311 -11.77 24.53 -2.98
C TYR A 311 -12.36 25.89 -2.55
N PHE A 312 -11.53 26.90 -2.36
CA PHE A 312 -12.00 28.23 -1.97
C PHE A 312 -12.89 28.90 -3.03
N ARG A 313 -12.72 28.59 -4.31
CA ARG A 313 -13.64 29.05 -5.36
C ARG A 313 -15.01 28.39 -5.28
N HIS A 314 -15.07 27.09 -4.94
CA HIS A 314 -16.31 26.35 -4.76
C HIS A 314 -17.06 26.72 -3.49
N THR A 315 -16.35 27.00 -2.42
CA THR A 315 -16.92 27.31 -1.10
C THR A 315 -17.39 28.78 -0.98
N ARG A 316 -17.05 29.64 -1.96
CA ARG A 316 -17.56 31.02 -1.94
C ARG A 316 -19.08 31.00 -2.07
N ALA A 317 -19.73 31.62 -1.08
CA ALA A 317 -21.18 31.67 -0.94
C ALA A 317 -21.86 32.12 -2.25
N ARG A 318 -22.73 31.27 -2.78
CA ARG A 318 -23.65 31.60 -3.86
C ARG A 318 -24.89 32.20 -3.21
N TYR A 319 -25.13 33.48 -3.42
CA TYR A 319 -26.37 34.12 -3.00
C TYR A 319 -27.44 33.85 -4.06
N ILE A 320 -28.57 33.31 -3.65
CA ILE A 320 -29.74 33.18 -4.52
C ILE A 320 -30.64 34.38 -4.27
N CYS A 321 -30.95 35.10 -5.33
CA CYS A 321 -31.92 36.19 -5.24
C CYS A 321 -33.28 35.64 -4.83
N GLY A 322 -33.82 36.10 -3.70
CA GLY A 322 -35.09 35.61 -3.17
C GLY A 322 -36.30 35.87 -4.05
N ASN A 323 -36.19 36.79 -5.04
CA ASN A 323 -37.30 37.22 -5.86
C ASN A 323 -37.29 36.59 -7.28
N CYS A 324 -36.13 36.25 -7.85
CA CYS A 324 -36.04 35.72 -9.21
C CYS A 324 -35.25 34.40 -9.29
N GLY A 325 -34.72 33.85 -8.18
CA GLY A 325 -33.95 32.62 -8.18
C GLY A 325 -32.58 32.71 -8.87
N ALA A 326 -32.16 33.88 -9.33
CA ALA A 326 -30.88 34.06 -9.97
C ALA A 326 -29.70 33.88 -8.99
N ILE A 327 -28.67 33.15 -9.44
CA ILE A 327 -27.45 32.93 -8.64
C ILE A 327 -26.56 34.17 -8.74
N LEU A 328 -26.41 34.91 -7.64
CA LEU A 328 -25.53 36.05 -7.55
C LEU A 328 -24.15 35.59 -7.06
N ARG A 329 -23.13 35.81 -7.88
CA ARG A 329 -21.73 35.54 -7.50
C ARG A 329 -21.10 36.83 -6.94
N LYS A 330 -20.66 36.79 -5.68
CA LYS A 330 -19.86 37.90 -5.14
C LYS A 330 -18.55 37.96 -5.91
N LYS A 331 -18.29 39.11 -6.57
CA LYS A 331 -17.01 39.41 -7.25
C LYS A 331 -15.86 39.51 -6.27
#